data_bb4232f5b8b9b37d78db81ea54fbfc1a
#
_entry.id   bb4232f5b8b9b37d78db81ea54fbfc1a
#
_cell.length_a   1.000
_cell.length_b   1.000
_cell.length_c   1.000
_cell.angle_alpha   90.00
_cell.angle_beta   90.00
_cell.angle_gamma   90.00
#
_symmetry.space_group_name_H-M   'P 1'
#
loop_
_entity.id
_entity.type
_entity.pdbx_description
1 polymer ?
#
loop_
_entity_poly.entity_id
_entity_poly.type
_entity_poly.pdbx_seq_one_letter_code
_entity_poly.pdbx_strand_id
1 'polypeptide(L)'
;MIKRLKKYTHYEKGIEKMLNKMDEKIKLWVLRANACDNFKNNSAFDALFGDFCKNALGDELKRLDECEKKGKIATNEVLEKNLKYLSLVMGLNDDEKKILEFLICLKSISVLNDIFRDLTVNSFSCFSKIAMVLALSEESVKVALSHRSKLVKSGIIKPYKDCSNFDLAEAFDFGFEYFAFIMFENSRLEDMTNENIRQIEGSEIKTTTNVDEILALIAKKPNANILLKNKEICKQVANRLESRLYELVYSSNRFYSRLDAFFAANALLDSKNSVLMVDEIDDIFNEKTPKALIKRILSENALPTFWLSDECEFSKYFDMVVG
;
A
#
# COMPACT_ATOMS: atom_id res chain seq x y z
N MET A 1 45.60 5.96 -8.58
CA MET A 1 45.35 4.51 -8.44
C MET A 1 44.96 4.12 -7.00
N ILE A 2 45.78 4.40 -5.99
CA ILE A 2 45.53 4.04 -4.57
C ILE A 2 44.28 4.63 -3.96
N LYS A 3 43.84 5.82 -4.34
CA LYS A 3 42.57 6.44 -3.87
C LYS A 3 41.30 5.74 -4.44
N ARG A 4 41.37 5.17 -5.64
CA ARG A 4 40.27 4.38 -6.22
C ARG A 4 40.14 3.03 -5.52
N LEU A 5 41.25 2.35 -5.22
CA LEU A 5 41.26 1.08 -4.49
C LEU A 5 40.69 1.21 -3.06
N LYS A 6 41.01 2.33 -2.33
CA LYS A 6 40.45 2.56 -1.00
C LYS A 6 38.93 2.83 -1.03
N LYS A 7 38.40 3.39 -2.12
CA LYS A 7 36.97 3.61 -2.29
C LYS A 7 36.23 2.30 -2.58
N TYR A 8 36.84 1.38 -3.32
CA TYR A 8 36.33 0.02 -3.57
C TYR A 8 36.31 -0.82 -2.30
N THR A 9 37.39 -0.83 -1.51
CA THR A 9 37.46 -1.61 -0.24
C THR A 9 36.48 -1.08 0.83
N HIS A 10 36.14 0.18 0.82
CA HIS A 10 35.09 0.73 1.71
C HIS A 10 33.70 0.33 1.24
N TYR A 11 33.49 0.26 -0.09
CA TYR A 11 32.24 -0.19 -0.70
C TYR A 11 32.02 -1.70 -0.45
N GLU A 12 33.03 -2.52 -0.67
CA GLU A 12 33.04 -3.97 -0.40
C GLU A 12 32.75 -4.29 1.07
N LYS A 13 33.41 -3.61 2.03
CA LYS A 13 33.11 -3.77 3.46
C LYS A 13 31.71 -3.29 3.85
N GLY A 14 31.18 -2.30 3.16
CA GLY A 14 29.80 -1.85 3.32
C GLY A 14 28.79 -2.90 2.84
N ILE A 15 29.05 -3.48 1.68
CA ILE A 15 28.25 -4.56 1.08
C ILE A 15 28.32 -5.83 1.92
N GLU A 16 29.51 -6.26 2.34
CA GLU A 16 29.71 -7.43 3.21
C GLU A 16 28.99 -7.29 4.55
N LYS A 17 28.98 -6.09 5.13
CA LYS A 17 28.22 -5.77 6.34
C LYS A 17 26.70 -5.74 6.12
N MET A 18 26.25 -5.34 4.93
CA MET A 18 24.86 -5.44 4.51
C MET A 18 24.46 -6.89 4.21
N LEU A 19 25.34 -7.67 3.60
CA LEU A 19 25.13 -9.09 3.30
C LEU A 19 24.93 -9.93 4.55
N ASN A 20 25.77 -9.71 5.57
CA ASN A 20 25.66 -10.40 6.86
C ASN A 20 24.38 -9.98 7.64
N LYS A 21 23.72 -8.91 7.22
CA LYS A 21 22.44 -8.43 7.74
C LYS A 21 21.28 -8.64 6.78
N MET A 22 21.55 -9.18 5.57
CA MET A 22 20.50 -9.39 4.60
C MET A 22 19.63 -10.55 5.08
N ASP A 23 18.34 -10.23 5.25
CA ASP A 23 17.31 -11.18 5.59
C ASP A 23 17.39 -12.41 4.67
N GLU A 24 17.37 -13.60 5.22
CA GLU A 24 17.38 -14.86 4.46
C GLU A 24 16.28 -14.91 3.38
N LYS A 25 15.20 -14.22 3.61
CA LYS A 25 14.10 -14.09 2.68
C LYS A 25 14.48 -13.30 1.42
N ILE A 26 15.24 -12.23 1.58
CA ILE A 26 15.75 -11.44 0.46
C ILE A 26 16.73 -12.27 -0.37
N LYS A 27 17.63 -13.00 0.30
CA LYS A 27 18.55 -13.94 -0.38
C LYS A 27 17.77 -14.98 -1.19
N LEU A 28 16.70 -15.52 -0.62
CA LEU A 28 15.85 -16.50 -1.29
C LEU A 28 15.24 -15.92 -2.57
N TRP A 29 14.70 -14.71 -2.51
CA TRP A 29 14.09 -14.06 -3.68
C TRP A 29 15.11 -13.81 -4.79
N VAL A 30 16.29 -13.32 -4.42
CA VAL A 30 17.38 -13.08 -5.39
C VAL A 30 17.86 -14.39 -6.03
N LEU A 31 18.01 -15.45 -5.26
CA LEU A 31 18.44 -16.76 -5.78
C LEU A 31 17.39 -17.40 -6.70
N ARG A 32 16.10 -17.26 -6.37
CA ARG A 32 15.01 -17.70 -7.25
C ARG A 32 14.99 -16.90 -8.55
N ALA A 33 15.14 -15.59 -8.48
CA ALA A 33 15.24 -14.76 -9.68
C ALA A 33 16.41 -15.15 -10.56
N ASN A 34 17.62 -15.36 -9.99
CA ASN A 34 18.80 -15.79 -10.71
C ASN A 34 18.66 -17.18 -11.35
N ALA A 35 17.96 -18.10 -10.69
CA ALA A 35 17.69 -19.43 -11.25
C ALA A 35 16.82 -19.36 -12.52
N CYS A 36 16.03 -18.31 -12.69
CA CYS A 36 15.12 -18.10 -13.80
C CYS A 36 15.73 -17.31 -14.96
N ASP A 37 16.42 -16.21 -14.66
CA ASP A 37 16.90 -15.23 -15.67
C ASP A 37 18.41 -15.06 -15.73
N ASN A 38 19.16 -15.76 -14.87
CA ASN A 38 20.64 -15.82 -14.88
C ASN A 38 21.31 -14.44 -14.96
N PHE A 39 21.49 -13.79 -13.82
CA PHE A 39 22.07 -12.45 -13.66
C PHE A 39 23.58 -12.38 -13.97
N LYS A 40 24.01 -12.92 -15.10
CA LYS A 40 25.42 -13.12 -15.46
C LYS A 40 26.29 -11.86 -15.55
N ASN A 41 25.74 -10.69 -15.55
CA ASN A 41 26.49 -9.43 -15.65
C ASN A 41 25.97 -8.37 -14.70
N ASN A 42 25.17 -8.78 -13.70
CA ASN A 42 24.65 -7.86 -12.72
C ASN A 42 25.70 -7.63 -11.64
N SER A 43 26.27 -6.44 -11.61
CA SER A 43 27.33 -6.08 -10.66
C SER A 43 26.88 -6.14 -9.20
N ALA A 44 25.60 -5.90 -8.91
CA ALA A 44 25.05 -6.01 -7.57
C ALA A 44 24.88 -7.48 -7.16
N PHE A 45 24.47 -8.34 -8.09
CA PHE A 45 24.42 -9.79 -7.86
C PHE A 45 25.82 -10.37 -7.67
N ASP A 46 26.79 -10.01 -8.53
CA ASP A 46 28.17 -10.46 -8.42
C ASP A 46 28.82 -9.98 -7.12
N ALA A 47 28.52 -8.76 -6.67
CA ALA A 47 28.98 -8.27 -5.38
C ALA A 47 28.42 -9.06 -4.18
N LEU A 48 27.21 -9.62 -4.34
CA LEU A 48 26.57 -10.42 -3.30
C LEU A 48 26.98 -11.89 -3.30
N PHE A 49 27.17 -12.48 -4.49
CA PHE A 49 27.29 -13.92 -4.67
C PHE A 49 28.49 -14.33 -5.55
N GLY A 50 29.32 -13.38 -6.01
CA GLY A 50 30.38 -13.63 -6.99
C GLY A 50 31.40 -14.65 -6.56
N ASP A 51 31.63 -14.79 -5.25
CA ASP A 51 32.56 -15.79 -4.67
C ASP A 51 31.93 -17.20 -4.57
N PHE A 52 30.63 -17.32 -4.83
CA PHE A 52 29.97 -18.61 -4.78
C PHE A 52 30.06 -19.33 -6.12
N CYS A 53 30.52 -20.57 -6.09
CA CYS A 53 30.38 -21.43 -7.26
C CYS A 53 28.91 -21.77 -7.53
N LYS A 54 28.55 -22.05 -8.79
CA LYS A 54 27.16 -22.33 -9.20
C LYS A 54 26.47 -23.41 -8.37
N ASN A 55 27.23 -24.44 -7.94
CA ASN A 55 26.68 -25.51 -7.12
C ASN A 55 26.31 -25.01 -5.72
N ALA A 56 27.14 -24.16 -5.12
CA ALA A 56 26.86 -23.59 -3.80
C ALA A 56 25.62 -22.69 -3.79
N LEU A 57 25.35 -21.93 -4.88
CA LEU A 57 24.14 -21.15 -5.03
C LEU A 57 22.89 -22.04 -5.09
N GLY A 58 22.99 -23.17 -5.82
CA GLY A 58 21.88 -24.13 -5.92
C GLY A 58 21.58 -24.83 -4.58
N ASP A 59 22.60 -25.15 -3.82
CA ASP A 59 22.44 -25.76 -2.50
C ASP A 59 21.88 -24.77 -1.48
N GLU A 60 22.32 -23.52 -1.52
CA GLU A 60 21.77 -22.45 -0.67
C GLU A 60 20.30 -22.15 -1.01
N LEU A 61 19.95 -22.12 -2.29
CA LEU A 61 18.55 -21.97 -2.71
C LEU A 61 17.67 -23.10 -2.15
N LYS A 62 18.12 -24.37 -2.26
CA LYS A 62 17.37 -25.50 -1.69
C LYS A 62 17.22 -25.38 -0.18
N ARG A 63 18.29 -25.01 0.52
CA ARG A 63 18.26 -24.80 1.98
C ARG A 63 17.23 -23.75 2.37
N LEU A 64 17.22 -22.60 1.70
CA LEU A 64 16.31 -21.50 1.98
C LEU A 64 14.86 -21.85 1.61
N ASP A 65 14.64 -22.56 0.49
CA ASP A 65 13.30 -23.06 0.12
C ASP A 65 12.72 -24.01 1.19
N GLU A 66 13.57 -24.88 1.75
CA GLU A 66 13.14 -25.75 2.85
C GLU A 66 12.86 -24.98 4.15
N CYS A 67 13.67 -23.94 4.44
CA CYS A 67 13.44 -23.07 5.58
C CYS A 67 12.12 -22.29 5.44
N GLU A 68 11.82 -21.77 4.25
CA GLU A 68 10.54 -21.09 4.00
C GLU A 68 9.34 -22.03 4.19
N LYS A 69 9.39 -23.24 3.61
CA LYS A 69 8.33 -24.24 3.77
C LYS A 69 8.09 -24.62 5.23
N LYS A 70 9.12 -24.58 6.07
CA LYS A 70 9.04 -24.85 7.51
C LYS A 70 8.70 -23.62 8.35
N GLY A 71 8.50 -22.44 7.73
CA GLY A 71 8.25 -21.19 8.44
C GLY A 71 9.43 -20.71 9.30
N LYS A 72 10.65 -21.03 8.91
CA LYS A 72 11.88 -20.77 9.69
C LYS A 72 12.79 -19.70 9.07
N ILE A 73 12.32 -19.01 8.04
CA ILE A 73 13.06 -17.87 7.47
C ILE A 73 12.94 -16.68 8.41
N ALA A 74 14.08 -16.14 8.80
CA ALA A 74 14.13 -14.89 9.54
C ALA A 74 13.68 -13.73 8.65
N THR A 75 12.85 -12.85 9.19
CA THR A 75 12.33 -11.66 8.54
C THR A 75 12.62 -10.43 9.40
N ASN A 76 12.51 -9.25 8.81
CA ASN A 76 12.57 -8.00 9.57
C ASN A 76 11.34 -7.94 10.50
N GLU A 77 11.57 -7.97 11.81
CA GLU A 77 10.50 -8.02 12.81
C GLU A 77 9.53 -6.82 12.72
N VAL A 78 10.04 -5.63 12.40
CA VAL A 78 9.22 -4.42 12.26
C VAL A 78 8.32 -4.54 11.03
N LEU A 79 8.90 -4.91 9.90
CA LEU A 79 8.15 -5.12 8.66
C LEU A 79 7.08 -6.21 8.84
N GLU A 80 7.44 -7.34 9.43
CA GLU A 80 6.50 -8.44 9.65
C GLU A 80 5.32 -8.03 10.53
N LYS A 81 5.60 -7.30 11.62
CA LYS A 81 4.57 -6.77 12.52
C LYS A 81 3.63 -5.82 11.79
N ASN A 82 4.18 -4.89 11.02
CA ASN A 82 3.42 -3.90 10.27
C ASN A 82 2.59 -4.55 9.16
N LEU A 83 3.17 -5.52 8.42
CA LEU A 83 2.46 -6.28 7.41
C LEU A 83 1.33 -7.14 7.99
N LYS A 84 1.56 -7.76 9.16
CA LYS A 84 0.52 -8.51 9.87
C LYS A 84 -0.65 -7.60 10.25
N TYR A 85 -0.34 -6.41 10.74
CA TYR A 85 -1.35 -5.42 11.08
C TYR A 85 -2.14 -4.94 9.84
N LEU A 86 -1.44 -4.55 8.77
CA LEU A 86 -2.07 -4.17 7.49
C LEU A 86 -2.93 -5.30 6.92
N SER A 87 -2.42 -6.53 6.97
CA SER A 87 -3.17 -7.70 6.48
C SER A 87 -4.46 -7.91 7.26
N LEU A 88 -4.44 -7.69 8.57
CA LEU A 88 -5.63 -7.79 9.42
C LEU A 88 -6.65 -6.69 9.06
N VAL A 89 -6.20 -5.44 8.99
CA VAL A 89 -7.07 -4.28 8.73
C VAL A 89 -7.67 -4.33 7.34
N MET A 90 -6.86 -4.64 6.33
CA MET A 90 -7.31 -4.70 4.93
C MET A 90 -7.95 -6.06 4.57
N GLY A 91 -7.84 -7.05 5.44
CA GLY A 91 -8.27 -8.41 5.17
C GLY A 91 -7.49 -9.06 4.02
N LEU A 92 -6.16 -8.81 3.94
CA LEU A 92 -5.31 -9.43 2.92
C LEU A 92 -5.13 -10.92 3.20
N ASN A 93 -5.12 -11.72 2.14
CA ASN A 93 -4.71 -13.12 2.24
C ASN A 93 -3.17 -13.26 2.27
N ASP A 94 -2.68 -14.48 2.47
CA ASP A 94 -1.24 -14.75 2.60
C ASP A 94 -0.47 -14.42 1.31
N ASP A 95 -1.04 -14.66 0.14
CA ASP A 95 -0.43 -14.35 -1.15
C ASP A 95 -0.34 -12.83 -1.35
N GLU A 96 -1.41 -12.10 -1.08
CA GLU A 96 -1.43 -10.62 -1.12
C GLU A 96 -0.40 -10.02 -0.15
N LYS A 97 -0.28 -10.59 1.06
CA LYS A 97 0.71 -10.17 2.05
C LYS A 97 2.14 -10.41 1.55
N LYS A 98 2.43 -11.58 0.98
CA LYS A 98 3.77 -11.90 0.40
C LYS A 98 4.12 -10.97 -0.75
N ILE A 99 3.17 -10.68 -1.63
CA ILE A 99 3.38 -9.76 -2.76
C ILE A 99 3.66 -8.35 -2.25
N LEU A 100 2.88 -7.85 -1.28
CA LEU A 100 3.09 -6.54 -0.69
C LEU A 100 4.47 -6.44 -0.03
N GLU A 101 4.87 -7.45 0.75
CA GLU A 101 6.18 -7.53 1.39
C GLU A 101 7.33 -7.45 0.37
N PHE A 102 7.25 -8.26 -0.68
CA PHE A 102 8.26 -8.27 -1.75
C PHE A 102 8.38 -6.90 -2.42
N LEU A 103 7.26 -6.32 -2.83
CA LEU A 103 7.27 -5.04 -3.53
C LEU A 103 7.78 -3.90 -2.62
N ILE A 104 7.45 -3.92 -1.33
CA ILE A 104 8.01 -2.98 -0.34
C ILE A 104 9.53 -3.13 -0.27
N CYS A 105 10.03 -4.34 -0.09
CA CYS A 105 11.47 -4.61 -0.03
C CYS A 105 12.16 -4.20 -1.33
N LEU A 106 11.56 -4.50 -2.47
CA LEU A 106 12.09 -4.15 -3.79
C LEU A 106 12.32 -2.64 -3.96
N LYS A 107 11.43 -1.83 -3.42
CA LYS A 107 11.56 -0.37 -3.48
C LYS A 107 12.48 0.21 -2.40
N SER A 108 12.52 -0.39 -1.20
CA SER A 108 13.26 0.16 -0.05
C SER A 108 14.71 -0.24 0.01
N ILE A 109 15.06 -1.39 -0.57
CA ILE A 109 16.40 -1.95 -0.46
C ILE A 109 17.12 -1.72 -1.77
N SER A 110 18.06 -0.77 -1.79
CA SER A 110 18.77 -0.35 -3.00
C SER A 110 19.42 -1.52 -3.74
N VAL A 111 20.07 -2.43 -3.00
CA VAL A 111 20.73 -3.62 -3.61
C VAL A 111 19.71 -4.53 -4.28
N LEU A 112 18.54 -4.73 -3.66
CA LEU A 112 17.49 -5.53 -4.26
C LEU A 112 16.92 -4.84 -5.51
N ASN A 113 16.72 -3.53 -5.44
CA ASN A 113 16.29 -2.71 -6.57
C ASN A 113 17.29 -2.82 -7.73
N ASP A 114 18.60 -2.69 -7.47
CA ASP A 114 19.67 -2.76 -8.49
C ASP A 114 19.75 -4.14 -9.15
N ILE A 115 19.55 -5.23 -8.39
CA ILE A 115 19.52 -6.59 -8.94
C ILE A 115 18.29 -6.77 -9.86
N PHE A 116 17.11 -6.34 -9.40
CA PHE A 116 15.87 -6.53 -10.13
C PHE A 116 15.65 -5.54 -11.30
N ARG A 117 16.47 -4.49 -11.40
CA ARG A 117 16.53 -3.62 -12.57
C ARG A 117 16.93 -4.36 -13.84
N ASP A 118 17.83 -5.32 -13.75
CA ASP A 118 18.24 -6.13 -14.90
C ASP A 118 17.15 -7.17 -15.29
N LEU A 119 16.14 -7.34 -14.46
CA LEU A 119 15.01 -8.20 -14.77
C LEU A 119 14.01 -7.46 -15.64
N THR A 120 14.27 -7.41 -16.94
CA THR A 120 13.35 -6.80 -17.91
C THR A 120 12.03 -7.55 -17.96
N VAL A 121 10.95 -6.84 -17.77
CA VAL A 121 9.58 -7.37 -17.82
C VAL A 121 8.75 -6.57 -18.81
N ASN A 122 7.72 -7.21 -19.33
CA ASN A 122 6.62 -6.56 -20.02
C ASN A 122 5.32 -6.87 -19.29
N SER A 123 4.24 -6.25 -19.69
CA SER A 123 2.93 -6.44 -19.06
C SER A 123 2.48 -7.91 -18.97
N PHE A 124 3.01 -8.79 -19.84
CA PHE A 124 2.68 -10.22 -19.82
C PHE A 124 3.58 -11.05 -18.93
N SER A 125 4.89 -10.72 -18.84
CA SER A 125 5.87 -11.49 -18.07
C SER A 125 6.04 -11.02 -16.62
N CYS A 126 5.55 -9.84 -16.27
CA CYS A 126 5.69 -9.28 -14.94
C CYS A 126 5.10 -10.19 -13.85
N PHE A 127 3.88 -10.66 -14.05
CA PHE A 127 3.19 -11.52 -13.08
C PHE A 127 3.86 -12.89 -12.92
N SER A 128 4.30 -13.49 -14.03
CA SER A 128 4.98 -14.78 -13.97
C SER A 128 6.33 -14.69 -13.26
N LYS A 129 7.07 -13.59 -13.44
CA LYS A 129 8.34 -13.37 -12.74
C LYS A 129 8.16 -13.13 -11.24
N ILE A 130 7.17 -12.33 -10.83
CA ILE A 130 6.81 -12.19 -9.42
C ILE A 130 6.39 -13.56 -8.83
N ALA A 131 5.56 -14.30 -9.55
CA ALA A 131 5.10 -15.63 -9.14
C ALA A 131 6.28 -16.58 -8.87
N MET A 132 7.26 -16.61 -9.77
CA MET A 132 8.48 -17.42 -9.60
C MET A 132 9.30 -17.01 -8.38
N VAL A 133 9.55 -15.71 -8.21
CA VAL A 133 10.33 -15.18 -7.08
C VAL A 133 9.68 -15.53 -5.76
N LEU A 134 8.36 -15.44 -5.68
CA LEU A 134 7.59 -15.66 -4.45
C LEU A 134 7.12 -17.11 -4.26
N ALA A 135 7.39 -17.99 -5.21
CA ALA A 135 6.85 -19.36 -5.28
C ALA A 135 5.31 -19.38 -5.12
N LEU A 136 4.65 -18.50 -5.87
CA LEU A 136 3.19 -18.39 -5.97
C LEU A 136 2.70 -18.85 -7.35
N SER A 137 1.39 -19.04 -7.49
CA SER A 137 0.80 -19.21 -8.81
C SER A 137 0.73 -17.86 -9.54
N GLU A 138 0.89 -17.86 -10.86
CA GLU A 138 0.74 -16.65 -11.66
C GLU A 138 -0.67 -16.06 -11.53
N GLU A 139 -1.67 -16.90 -11.38
CA GLU A 139 -3.05 -16.47 -11.17
C GLU A 139 -3.25 -15.75 -9.85
N SER A 140 -2.66 -16.23 -8.75
CA SER A 140 -2.67 -15.52 -7.47
C SER A 140 -2.07 -14.12 -7.59
N VAL A 141 -0.96 -13.97 -8.31
CA VAL A 141 -0.32 -12.67 -8.54
C VAL A 141 -1.20 -11.75 -9.40
N LYS A 142 -1.80 -12.27 -10.47
CA LYS A 142 -2.73 -11.51 -11.33
C LYS A 142 -3.94 -11.01 -10.55
N VAL A 143 -4.51 -11.85 -9.71
CA VAL A 143 -5.65 -11.48 -8.86
C VAL A 143 -5.25 -10.41 -7.86
N ALA A 144 -4.12 -10.59 -7.16
CA ALA A 144 -3.63 -9.66 -6.14
C ALA A 144 -3.23 -8.28 -6.68
N LEU A 145 -2.79 -8.22 -7.95
CA LEU A 145 -2.37 -6.98 -8.62
C LEU A 145 -3.41 -6.45 -9.63
N SER A 146 -4.60 -7.05 -9.68
CA SER A 146 -5.69 -6.58 -10.50
C SER A 146 -6.28 -5.25 -9.97
N HIS A 147 -6.91 -4.47 -10.84
CA HIS A 147 -7.63 -3.24 -10.47
C HIS A 147 -8.74 -3.44 -9.42
N ARG A 148 -9.18 -4.69 -9.24
CA ARG A 148 -10.22 -5.03 -8.27
C ARG A 148 -9.66 -5.51 -6.93
N SER A 149 -8.36 -5.74 -6.85
CA SER A 149 -7.71 -6.20 -5.63
C SER A 149 -7.70 -5.12 -4.54
N LYS A 150 -7.58 -5.54 -3.29
CA LYS A 150 -7.47 -4.64 -2.15
C LYS A 150 -6.20 -3.80 -2.20
N LEU A 151 -5.09 -4.38 -2.66
CA LEU A 151 -3.79 -3.71 -2.77
C LEU A 151 -3.81 -2.55 -3.77
N VAL A 152 -4.50 -2.73 -4.90
CA VAL A 152 -4.57 -1.69 -5.95
C VAL A 152 -5.69 -0.69 -5.65
N LYS A 153 -6.85 -1.13 -5.19
CA LYS A 153 -7.95 -0.23 -4.82
C LYS A 153 -7.60 0.72 -3.69
N SER A 154 -6.82 0.27 -2.71
CA SER A 154 -6.35 1.11 -1.61
C SER A 154 -5.37 2.20 -2.04
N GLY A 155 -4.83 2.14 -3.25
CA GLY A 155 -3.77 3.02 -3.72
C GLY A 155 -2.39 2.71 -3.12
N ILE A 156 -2.27 1.66 -2.29
CA ILE A 156 -0.97 1.23 -1.74
C ILE A 156 -0.05 0.81 -2.88
N ILE A 157 -0.56 0.04 -3.85
CA ILE A 157 0.15 -0.36 -5.05
C ILE A 157 -0.50 0.27 -6.27
N LYS A 158 0.30 0.96 -7.08
CA LYS A 158 -0.11 1.55 -8.36
C LYS A 158 0.63 0.83 -9.50
N PRO A 159 -0.01 -0.10 -10.22
CA PRO A 159 0.62 -0.71 -11.39
C PRO A 159 0.79 0.33 -12.50
N TYR A 160 1.95 0.36 -13.11
CA TYR A 160 2.21 1.20 -14.29
C TYR A 160 1.36 0.75 -15.49
N LYS A 161 0.71 1.71 -16.15
CA LYS A 161 -0.31 1.41 -17.18
C LYS A 161 0.24 1.19 -18.58
N ASP A 162 1.42 1.75 -18.93
CA ASP A 162 1.80 1.94 -20.32
C ASP A 162 3.23 1.49 -20.70
N CYS A 163 3.77 0.47 -20.06
CA CYS A 163 5.14 0.09 -20.33
C CYS A 163 5.23 -1.12 -21.23
N SER A 164 5.82 -0.93 -22.42
CA SER A 164 6.13 -2.02 -23.33
C SER A 164 7.33 -2.86 -22.88
N ASN A 165 8.32 -2.21 -22.24
CA ASN A 165 9.46 -2.85 -21.58
C ASN A 165 9.92 -1.95 -20.43
N PHE A 166 9.94 -2.49 -19.24
CA PHE A 166 10.42 -1.81 -18.04
C PHE A 166 11.11 -2.84 -17.13
N ASP A 167 11.88 -2.37 -16.18
CA ASP A 167 12.40 -3.27 -15.16
C ASP A 167 11.35 -3.60 -14.10
N LEU A 168 11.52 -4.73 -13.41
CA LEU A 168 10.53 -5.14 -12.41
C LEU A 168 10.43 -4.14 -11.25
N ALA A 169 11.51 -3.44 -10.96
CA ALA A 169 11.54 -2.44 -9.90
C ALA A 169 10.69 -1.19 -10.24
N GLU A 170 10.52 -0.89 -11.53
CA GLU A 170 9.71 0.23 -12.02
C GLU A 170 8.27 -0.16 -12.34
N ALA A 171 7.96 -1.46 -12.42
CA ALA A 171 6.64 -1.97 -12.80
C ALA A 171 5.51 -1.52 -11.87
N PHE A 172 5.83 -1.18 -10.65
CA PHE A 172 4.87 -0.80 -9.62
C PHE A 172 5.34 0.46 -8.90
N ASP A 173 4.42 1.37 -8.69
CA ASP A 173 4.61 2.50 -7.80
C ASP A 173 3.83 2.30 -6.51
N PHE A 174 4.27 2.98 -5.47
CA PHE A 174 3.58 2.97 -4.18
C PHE A 174 3.08 4.36 -3.88
N GLY A 175 2.02 4.44 -3.14
CA GLY A 175 1.72 5.65 -2.42
C GLY A 175 2.91 6.00 -1.53
N PHE A 176 3.68 7.03 -1.90
CA PHE A 176 5.02 7.31 -1.39
C PHE A 176 5.14 7.37 0.14
N GLU A 177 4.09 7.76 0.83
CA GLU A 177 4.10 7.97 2.27
C GLU A 177 3.93 6.68 3.08
N TYR A 178 3.21 5.69 2.54
CA TYR A 178 3.02 4.39 3.22
C TYR A 178 4.31 3.60 3.40
N PHE A 179 5.26 3.87 2.56
CA PHE A 179 6.41 3.04 2.29
C PHE A 179 7.49 3.10 3.39
N ALA A 180 7.88 4.33 3.79
CA ALA A 180 8.88 4.53 4.82
C ALA A 180 8.42 4.00 6.18
N PHE A 181 7.16 4.21 6.52
CA PHE A 181 6.60 3.78 7.80
C PHE A 181 6.51 2.27 7.95
N ILE A 182 6.15 1.56 6.86
CA ILE A 182 6.00 0.10 6.92
C ILE A 182 7.33 -0.61 7.21
N MET A 183 8.46 -0.08 6.71
CA MET A 183 9.77 -0.71 6.83
C MET A 183 10.50 -0.42 8.14
N PHE A 184 10.38 0.78 8.68
CA PHE A 184 11.38 1.30 9.61
C PHE A 184 10.87 1.61 11.00
N GLU A 185 9.56 1.74 11.19
CA GLU A 185 9.00 2.18 12.46
C GLU A 185 7.87 1.27 12.96
N ASN A 186 7.68 1.22 14.29
CA ASN A 186 6.48 0.64 14.88
C ASN A 186 5.30 1.58 14.63
N SER A 187 4.74 1.47 13.44
CA SER A 187 3.73 2.38 12.97
C SER A 187 2.36 2.04 13.55
N ARG A 188 1.64 3.08 13.96
CA ARG A 188 0.19 3.01 14.18
C ARG A 188 -0.51 3.25 12.84
N LEU A 189 -1.78 2.97 12.78
CA LEU A 189 -2.57 3.25 11.59
C LEU A 189 -2.55 4.74 11.22
N GLU A 190 -2.62 5.58 12.24
CA GLU A 190 -2.55 7.03 12.12
C GLU A 190 -1.23 7.49 11.47
N ASP A 191 -0.13 6.82 11.80
CA ASP A 191 1.20 7.10 11.24
C ASP A 191 1.31 6.62 9.78
N MET A 192 0.57 5.55 9.41
CA MET A 192 0.56 5.02 8.04
C MET A 192 -0.33 5.83 7.10
N THR A 193 -1.36 6.48 7.61
CA THR A 193 -2.27 7.33 6.84
C THR A 193 -1.80 8.76 6.71
N ASN A 194 -0.83 9.13 7.52
CA ASN A 194 -0.07 10.37 7.59
C ASN A 194 -0.82 11.66 7.21
N GLU A 195 -0.19 12.60 6.58
CA GLU A 195 -0.66 13.98 6.37
C GLU A 195 -2.01 14.12 5.66
N ASN A 196 -2.49 13.07 5.00
CA ASN A 196 -3.75 13.11 4.23
C ASN A 196 -5.00 12.70 5.03
N ILE A 197 -4.81 12.09 6.21
CA ILE A 197 -5.92 11.65 7.07
C ILE A 197 -5.61 12.06 8.50
N ARG A 198 -6.45 12.92 9.04
CA ARG A 198 -6.27 13.44 10.40
C ARG A 198 -7.45 13.03 11.27
N GLN A 199 -7.17 12.45 12.45
CA GLN A 199 -8.20 12.26 13.45
C GLN A 199 -8.60 13.61 14.07
N ILE A 200 -9.90 13.85 14.15
CA ILE A 200 -10.47 15.04 14.79
C ILE A 200 -10.96 14.67 16.18
N GLU A 201 -10.57 15.43 17.18
CA GLU A 201 -11.12 15.29 18.53
C GLU A 201 -12.56 15.85 18.57
N GLY A 202 -13.42 15.16 19.33
CA GLY A 202 -14.81 15.54 19.48
C GLY A 202 -14.98 16.88 20.21
N SER A 203 -16.02 17.61 19.87
CA SER A 203 -16.45 18.82 20.59
C SER A 203 -17.68 18.55 21.45
N GLU A 204 -17.97 19.44 22.42
CA GLU A 204 -19.17 19.37 23.26
C GLU A 204 -20.46 19.37 22.44
N ILE A 205 -21.42 18.57 22.90
CA ILE A 205 -22.58 18.15 22.13
C ILE A 205 -23.71 19.19 22.25
N LYS A 206 -24.13 19.79 21.14
CA LYS A 206 -25.49 20.37 21.00
C LYS A 206 -26.26 19.48 20.03
N THR A 207 -27.30 18.82 20.50
CA THR A 207 -28.12 17.90 19.70
C THR A 207 -28.96 18.69 18.70
N THR A 208 -28.92 18.32 17.43
CA THR A 208 -29.79 18.81 16.36
C THR A 208 -30.65 17.67 15.82
N THR A 209 -31.84 17.94 15.35
CA THR A 209 -32.78 16.95 14.83
C THR A 209 -32.22 16.09 13.72
N ASN A 210 -31.28 16.63 12.92
CA ASN A 210 -30.68 15.95 11.79
C ASN A 210 -29.74 14.81 12.22
N VAL A 211 -29.20 14.84 13.43
CA VAL A 211 -28.29 13.79 13.95
C VAL A 211 -29.01 12.45 14.10
N ASP A 212 -30.24 12.45 14.62
CA ASP A 212 -30.99 11.21 14.84
C ASP A 212 -31.41 10.54 13.52
N GLU A 213 -31.75 11.33 12.50
CA GLU A 213 -32.05 10.83 11.15
C GLU A 213 -30.80 10.20 10.50
N ILE A 214 -29.65 10.84 10.63
CA ILE A 214 -28.36 10.33 10.16
C ILE A 214 -28.01 9.02 10.84
N LEU A 215 -28.14 8.95 12.16
CA LEU A 215 -27.89 7.73 12.94
C LEU A 215 -28.80 6.57 12.49
N ALA A 216 -30.08 6.86 12.25
CA ALA A 216 -31.02 5.88 11.74
C ALA A 216 -30.65 5.38 10.33
N LEU A 217 -30.12 6.26 9.47
CA LEU A 217 -29.60 5.87 8.16
C LEU A 217 -28.37 4.98 8.29
N ILE A 218 -27.37 5.39 9.09
CA ILE A 218 -26.14 4.61 9.28
C ILE A 218 -26.43 3.23 9.87
N ALA A 219 -27.39 3.12 10.79
CA ALA A 219 -27.82 1.84 11.34
C ALA A 219 -28.37 0.88 10.26
N LYS A 220 -29.02 1.43 9.23
CA LYS A 220 -29.54 0.65 8.08
C LYS A 220 -28.49 0.41 7.00
N LYS A 221 -27.59 1.37 6.79
CA LYS A 221 -26.55 1.38 5.77
C LYS A 221 -25.25 1.86 6.38
N PRO A 222 -24.43 0.95 6.95
CA PRO A 222 -23.19 1.31 7.66
C PRO A 222 -22.15 2.08 6.82
N ASN A 223 -22.25 2.00 5.51
CA ASN A 223 -21.37 2.72 4.56
C ASN A 223 -22.14 3.85 3.84
N ALA A 224 -23.07 4.52 4.52
CA ALA A 224 -23.84 5.60 3.94
C ALA A 224 -22.96 6.79 3.54
N ASN A 225 -23.28 7.39 2.40
CA ASN A 225 -22.69 8.61 1.90
C ASN A 225 -23.68 9.78 2.17
N ILE A 226 -23.29 10.70 3.02
CA ILE A 226 -24.16 11.78 3.52
C ILE A 226 -23.56 13.13 3.11
N LEU A 227 -24.31 13.93 2.39
CA LEU A 227 -23.91 15.27 2.01
C LEU A 227 -24.36 16.27 3.07
N LEU A 228 -23.43 17.08 3.58
CA LEU A 228 -23.67 18.06 4.63
C LEU A 228 -23.10 19.43 4.27
N LYS A 229 -23.65 20.48 4.87
CA LYS A 229 -23.06 21.83 4.85
C LYS A 229 -22.27 22.15 6.11
N ASN A 230 -22.58 21.50 7.22
CA ASN A 230 -21.99 21.84 8.52
C ASN A 230 -21.21 20.65 9.11
N LYS A 231 -19.88 20.83 9.24
CA LYS A 231 -18.97 19.81 9.80
C LYS A 231 -19.20 19.49 11.28
N GLU A 232 -19.85 20.38 12.03
CA GLU A 232 -20.14 20.10 13.46
C GLU A 232 -21.12 18.92 13.61
N ILE A 233 -21.99 18.68 12.61
CA ILE A 233 -22.88 17.51 12.58
C ILE A 233 -22.06 16.24 12.53
N CYS A 234 -20.94 16.20 11.78
CA CYS A 234 -20.06 15.04 11.70
C CYS A 234 -19.51 14.65 13.06
N LYS A 235 -19.07 15.64 13.84
CA LYS A 235 -18.54 15.42 15.21
C LYS A 235 -19.61 14.87 16.15
N GLN A 236 -20.80 15.42 16.08
CA GLN A 236 -21.92 14.95 16.91
C GLN A 236 -22.31 13.50 16.58
N VAL A 237 -22.38 13.16 15.30
CA VAL A 237 -22.70 11.79 14.86
C VAL A 237 -21.59 10.84 15.29
N ALA A 238 -20.31 11.19 15.10
CA ALA A 238 -19.18 10.36 15.51
C ALA A 238 -19.17 10.10 17.01
N ASN A 239 -19.43 11.14 17.83
CA ASN A 239 -19.56 11.00 19.29
C ASN A 239 -20.71 10.07 19.68
N ARG A 240 -21.87 10.19 19.04
CA ARG A 240 -23.04 9.34 19.32
C ARG A 240 -22.84 7.88 18.89
N LEU A 241 -22.02 7.64 17.87
CA LEU A 241 -21.61 6.30 17.42
C LEU A 241 -20.44 5.76 18.25
N GLU A 242 -19.88 6.53 19.20
CA GLU A 242 -18.65 6.19 19.89
C GLU A 242 -17.49 5.86 18.92
N SER A 243 -17.50 6.51 17.78
CA SER A 243 -16.57 6.29 16.66
C SER A 243 -15.55 7.42 16.55
N ARG A 244 -14.38 7.10 16.00
CA ARG A 244 -13.35 8.10 15.69
C ARG A 244 -13.73 8.83 14.41
N LEU A 245 -13.66 10.15 14.42
CA LEU A 245 -13.85 10.98 13.23
C LEU A 245 -12.51 11.26 12.56
N TYR A 246 -12.42 10.96 11.30
CA TYR A 246 -11.25 11.23 10.46
C TYR A 246 -11.61 12.22 9.34
N GLU A 247 -10.73 13.18 9.11
CA GLU A 247 -10.85 14.15 8.03
C GLU A 247 -9.80 13.86 6.96
N LEU A 248 -10.19 13.89 5.69
CA LEU A 248 -9.24 13.94 4.59
C LEU A 248 -8.65 15.33 4.52
N VAL A 249 -7.33 15.42 4.74
CA VAL A 249 -6.57 16.66 4.68
C VAL A 249 -5.89 16.76 3.33
N TYR A 250 -5.99 17.92 2.69
CA TYR A 250 -5.24 18.18 1.46
C TYR A 250 -3.77 18.42 1.77
N SER A 251 -2.91 17.52 1.35
CA SER A 251 -1.48 17.80 1.25
C SER A 251 -1.21 18.50 -0.06
N SER A 252 -0.55 19.65 -0.01
CA SER A 252 -0.10 20.40 -1.21
C SER A 252 0.94 19.62 -2.04
N ASN A 253 1.37 18.45 -1.57
CA ASN A 253 2.23 17.55 -2.31
C ASN A 253 1.45 16.95 -3.48
N ARG A 254 1.78 17.41 -4.69
CA ARG A 254 1.13 17.08 -5.97
C ARG A 254 1.11 15.58 -6.34
N PHE A 255 1.71 14.71 -5.52
CA PHE A 255 1.84 13.28 -5.80
C PHE A 255 0.61 12.46 -5.43
N TYR A 256 -0.32 12.98 -4.62
CA TYR A 256 -1.53 12.27 -4.21
C TYR A 256 -2.77 13.02 -4.61
N SER A 257 -3.64 12.36 -5.33
CA SER A 257 -5.00 12.87 -5.53
C SER A 257 -5.80 12.67 -4.23
N ARG A 258 -6.73 13.56 -3.93
CA ARG A 258 -7.71 13.37 -2.84
C ARG A 258 -8.43 12.03 -2.94
N LEU A 259 -8.59 11.54 -4.14
CA LEU A 259 -9.20 10.26 -4.42
C LEU A 259 -8.35 9.09 -3.91
N ASP A 260 -7.02 9.16 -4.04
CA ASP A 260 -6.10 8.16 -3.50
C ASP A 260 -6.18 8.13 -1.96
N ALA A 261 -6.22 9.31 -1.32
CA ALA A 261 -6.41 9.42 0.13
C ALA A 261 -7.76 8.86 0.59
N PHE A 262 -8.82 9.10 -0.16
CA PHE A 262 -10.14 8.53 0.11
C PHE A 262 -10.13 6.99 0.04
N PHE A 263 -9.53 6.40 -0.99
CA PHE A 263 -9.42 4.95 -1.10
C PHE A 263 -8.53 4.35 -0.01
N ALA A 264 -7.45 5.04 0.35
CA ALA A 264 -6.60 4.64 1.46
C ALA A 264 -7.35 4.66 2.80
N ALA A 265 -8.11 5.72 3.09
CA ALA A 265 -8.94 5.80 4.28
C ALA A 265 -9.93 4.63 4.36
N ASN A 266 -10.62 4.35 3.26
CA ASN A 266 -11.57 3.24 3.19
C ASN A 266 -10.93 1.86 3.35
N ALA A 267 -9.65 1.71 3.00
CA ALA A 267 -8.94 0.44 3.14
C ALA A 267 -8.32 0.25 4.53
N LEU A 268 -7.91 1.34 5.18
CA LEU A 268 -7.08 1.30 6.38
C LEU A 268 -7.84 1.60 7.67
N LEU A 269 -8.94 2.37 7.61
CA LEU A 269 -9.71 2.68 8.80
C LEU A 269 -10.67 1.54 9.16
N ASP A 270 -10.81 1.31 10.46
CA ASP A 270 -11.76 0.32 10.97
C ASP A 270 -13.20 0.78 10.72
N SER A 271 -13.90 0.09 9.82
CA SER A 271 -15.25 0.43 9.40
C SER A 271 -16.31 0.40 10.53
N LYS A 272 -16.00 -0.27 11.64
CA LYS A 272 -16.93 -0.36 12.78
C LYS A 272 -16.80 0.81 13.75
N ASN A 273 -15.60 1.41 13.81
CA ASN A 273 -15.25 2.41 14.82
C ASN A 273 -14.75 3.72 14.18
N SER A 274 -14.98 3.92 12.90
CA SER A 274 -14.50 5.10 12.17
C SER A 274 -15.59 5.73 11.34
N VAL A 275 -15.56 7.05 11.30
CA VAL A 275 -16.39 7.91 10.44
C VAL A 275 -15.43 8.78 9.63
N LEU A 276 -15.68 8.91 8.34
CA LEU A 276 -14.86 9.70 7.44
C LEU A 276 -15.54 11.02 7.10
N MET A 277 -14.81 12.11 7.13
CA MET A 277 -15.22 13.42 6.68
C MET A 277 -14.35 13.84 5.49
N VAL A 278 -15.00 14.23 4.40
CA VAL A 278 -14.37 14.70 3.17
C VAL A 278 -14.82 16.15 2.95
N ASP A 279 -13.89 17.07 3.15
CA ASP A 279 -14.11 18.48 2.88
C ASP A 279 -13.82 18.81 1.41
N GLU A 280 -14.38 19.90 0.90
CA GLU A 280 -14.16 20.38 -0.47
C GLU A 280 -14.39 19.29 -1.54
N ILE A 281 -15.59 18.73 -1.55
CA ILE A 281 -15.98 17.64 -2.47
C ILE A 281 -15.72 17.97 -3.94
N ASP A 282 -15.76 19.25 -4.32
CA ASP A 282 -15.60 19.72 -5.69
C ASP A 282 -14.20 19.43 -6.26
N ASP A 283 -13.20 19.19 -5.40
CA ASP A 283 -11.88 18.74 -5.80
C ASP A 283 -11.86 17.26 -6.20
N ILE A 284 -12.78 16.46 -5.66
CA ILE A 284 -12.94 15.04 -6.01
C ILE A 284 -13.95 14.88 -7.15
N PHE A 285 -15.05 15.62 -7.07
CA PHE A 285 -16.12 15.62 -8.06
C PHE A 285 -16.28 17.02 -8.66
N ASN A 286 -16.03 17.16 -9.93
CA ASN A 286 -16.23 18.39 -10.69
C ASN A 286 -17.03 18.10 -11.96
N GLU A 287 -17.40 19.12 -12.72
CA GLU A 287 -18.19 18.99 -13.95
C GLU A 287 -17.60 18.01 -14.98
N LYS A 288 -16.26 17.84 -14.95
CA LYS A 288 -15.54 16.93 -15.86
C LYS A 288 -15.53 15.50 -15.33
N THR A 289 -15.92 15.26 -14.08
CA THR A 289 -15.89 13.91 -13.49
C THR A 289 -17.03 13.06 -14.07
N PRO A 290 -16.72 11.93 -14.73
CA PRO A 290 -17.75 11.07 -15.30
C PRO A 290 -18.75 10.58 -14.22
N LYS A 291 -20.03 10.69 -14.49
CA LYS A 291 -21.10 10.23 -13.58
C LYS A 291 -20.95 8.77 -13.14
N ALA A 292 -20.43 7.92 -14.04
CA ALA A 292 -20.13 6.53 -13.73
C ALA A 292 -19.03 6.39 -12.68
N LEU A 293 -18.04 7.29 -12.70
CA LEU A 293 -16.94 7.29 -11.72
C LEU A 293 -17.46 7.76 -10.35
N ILE A 294 -18.30 8.81 -10.30
CA ILE A 294 -18.92 9.27 -9.04
C ILE A 294 -19.72 8.13 -8.40
N LYS A 295 -20.61 7.47 -9.16
CA LYS A 295 -21.35 6.32 -8.67
C LYS A 295 -20.46 5.21 -8.15
N ARG A 296 -19.37 4.92 -8.86
CA ARG A 296 -18.42 3.90 -8.47
C ARG A 296 -17.74 4.27 -7.14
N ILE A 297 -17.22 5.49 -6.99
CA ILE A 297 -16.58 5.96 -5.78
C ILE A 297 -17.51 5.82 -4.58
N LEU A 298 -18.73 6.34 -4.68
CA LEU A 298 -19.71 6.25 -3.62
C LEU A 298 -20.16 4.81 -3.31
N SER A 299 -20.20 3.92 -4.31
CA SER A 299 -20.57 2.51 -4.11
C SER A 299 -19.45 1.65 -3.51
N GLU A 300 -18.20 2.05 -3.68
CA GLU A 300 -17.02 1.36 -3.12
C GLU A 300 -16.66 1.87 -1.71
N ASN A 301 -17.41 2.80 -1.17
CA ASN A 301 -17.25 3.31 0.18
C ASN A 301 -17.47 2.20 1.23
N ALA A 302 -16.56 2.11 2.21
CA ALA A 302 -16.61 1.12 3.27
C ALA A 302 -17.01 1.70 4.64
N LEU A 303 -16.98 3.03 4.77
CA LEU A 303 -17.20 3.77 6.01
C LEU A 303 -18.44 4.67 5.91
N PRO A 304 -19.11 5.01 7.03
CA PRO A 304 -19.99 6.15 7.05
C PRO A 304 -19.20 7.40 6.66
N THR A 305 -19.54 8.03 5.54
CA THR A 305 -18.76 9.14 5.00
C THR A 305 -19.61 10.39 4.86
N PHE A 306 -19.15 11.46 5.47
CA PHE A 306 -19.70 12.80 5.35
C PHE A 306 -18.94 13.58 4.28
N TRP A 307 -19.66 14.09 3.32
CA TRP A 307 -19.16 14.89 2.23
C TRP A 307 -19.62 16.33 2.46
N LEU A 308 -18.67 17.26 2.56
CA LEU A 308 -18.98 18.65 2.84
C LEU A 308 -18.99 19.47 1.56
N SER A 309 -20.09 20.19 1.31
CA SER A 309 -20.23 21.17 0.24
C SER A 309 -21.36 22.13 0.53
N ASP A 310 -21.18 23.39 0.20
CA ASP A 310 -22.23 24.39 0.25
C ASP A 310 -23.22 24.26 -0.92
N GLU A 311 -22.72 23.92 -2.11
CA GLU A 311 -23.49 23.73 -3.33
C GLU A 311 -22.97 22.51 -4.10
N CYS A 312 -23.70 21.41 -4.06
CA CYS A 312 -23.29 20.19 -4.75
C CYS A 312 -24.26 19.81 -5.86
N GLU A 313 -23.83 19.91 -7.11
CA GLU A 313 -24.58 19.46 -8.28
C GLU A 313 -24.85 17.96 -8.30
N PHE A 314 -24.10 17.19 -7.52
CA PHE A 314 -24.15 15.74 -7.46
C PHE A 314 -25.02 15.21 -6.31
N SER A 315 -25.78 16.08 -5.63
CA SER A 315 -26.60 15.75 -4.45
C SER A 315 -27.45 14.49 -4.60
N LYS A 316 -27.99 14.25 -5.79
CA LYS A 316 -28.82 13.07 -6.11
C LYS A 316 -28.11 11.70 -6.03
N TYR A 317 -26.78 11.68 -5.88
CA TYR A 317 -26.02 10.42 -5.76
C TYR A 317 -25.76 10.04 -4.32
N PHE A 318 -26.03 10.92 -3.37
CA PHE A 318 -25.87 10.67 -1.95
C PHE A 318 -27.08 9.98 -1.35
N ASP A 319 -26.87 9.25 -0.27
CA ASP A 319 -27.94 8.54 0.45
C ASP A 319 -28.83 9.49 1.24
N MET A 320 -28.25 10.61 1.69
CA MET A 320 -28.94 11.68 2.39
C MET A 320 -28.27 13.03 2.10
N VAL A 321 -29.08 14.07 2.05
CA VAL A 321 -28.63 15.47 1.94
C VAL A 321 -29.20 16.23 3.10
N VAL A 322 -28.36 16.90 3.87
CA VAL A 322 -28.74 17.70 5.05
C VAL A 322 -28.26 19.13 4.83
N GLY A 323 -29.22 20.05 4.79
CA GLY A 323 -28.98 21.47 4.55
C GLY A 323 -28.54 22.26 5.79
#